data_3fc1a5f9dd2935115367f1ed99e2d185
#
_entry.id   3fc1a5f9dd2935115367f1ed99e2d185
#
_cell.length_a   1.000
_cell.length_b   1.000
_cell.length_c   1.000
_cell.angle_alpha   90.00
_cell.angle_beta   90.00
_cell.angle_gamma   90.00
#
_symmetry.space_group_name_H-M   'P 1'
#
loop_
_entity.id
_entity.type
_entity.pdbx_description
1 polymer ?
#
loop_
_entity_poly.entity_id
_entity_poly.type
_entity_poly.pdbx_seq_one_letter_code
_entity_poly.pdbx_strand_id
1 'polypeptide(L)'
;MTSIISPKLEELNNQLKNGNEKAFYTFLHEIKSNSTPLIEQCPVDTQYKLITYIWLGDRKTENVYVFGSFPGWDLSVNQLKRLLQTDIWYETFRTDKSFISTYYFSVNDFFENDWIKRSEQYELDQFNGNTFGEGANKTSVLNIGMEVQYSSRFPSNHYSSGKIETYSFHSSILNNTRKIHIYTPHDYSHTSHLQELLIVFDGNSFINNLSIAKTLNYLIYEKKIPSCIAVAIDPVDRLEELTYNDKMNLFLTEELLPWIHAKYRVHQEAKHTTIAGFSLGGLAACYAALQNPHIFGNVLSMSGSVHWKKDAYENKIPWIENKISSIDLNATQPHFYIAAGELENKPLLTANRCLYKALKGKGYKSTYEEFQGGHDSVWWREKLFDGLITLKHTKTTLKNEKGNESMNQDELDKNLKKQEILVKDEKVWSFTYEDHISSIIKQAEKKGVFNDLPGKGKPLNLDKELSYNPEKQLYRTLKNNHVLPKWIELSKEIDVLKETLKETTNSAEAANLIRIINKKVSEHNLICPPSAQKTRVKTDF
;
A
#
# COMPACT_ATOMS: atom_id res chain seq x y z
N MET A 1 -17.43 -25.17 16.87
CA MET A 1 -15.98 -25.24 16.63
C MET A 1 -15.78 -25.19 15.12
N THR A 2 -15.08 -24.21 14.60
CA THR A 2 -14.68 -24.17 13.18
C THR A 2 -13.75 -25.35 12.91
N SER A 3 -14.04 -26.15 11.87
CA SER A 3 -13.20 -27.29 11.48
C SER A 3 -11.80 -26.80 11.10
N ILE A 4 -10.77 -27.50 11.55
CA ILE A 4 -9.38 -27.30 11.09
C ILE A 4 -9.32 -27.90 9.68
N ILE A 5 -8.94 -27.08 8.70
CA ILE A 5 -8.89 -27.53 7.30
C ILE A 5 -7.48 -27.96 6.85
N SER A 6 -6.42 -27.58 7.60
CA SER A 6 -5.06 -28.10 7.38
C SER A 6 -4.94 -29.52 7.90
N PRO A 7 -4.64 -30.54 7.05
CA PRO A 7 -4.47 -31.92 7.48
C PRO A 7 -3.44 -32.11 8.60
N LYS A 8 -2.29 -31.44 8.50
CA LYS A 8 -1.24 -31.52 9.54
C LYS A 8 -1.68 -30.94 10.88
N LEU A 9 -2.38 -29.80 10.87
CA LEU A 9 -2.90 -29.21 12.11
C LEU A 9 -4.06 -30.03 12.68
N GLU A 10 -4.89 -30.63 11.84
CA GLU A 10 -5.96 -31.54 12.29
C GLU A 10 -5.38 -32.77 12.96
N GLU A 11 -4.33 -33.37 12.38
CA GLU A 11 -3.62 -34.48 12.99
C GLU A 11 -3.00 -34.09 14.34
N LEU A 12 -2.28 -32.96 14.40
CA LEU A 12 -1.72 -32.45 15.65
C LEU A 12 -2.81 -32.23 16.71
N ASN A 13 -3.92 -31.58 16.33
CA ASN A 13 -5.04 -31.34 17.23
C ASN A 13 -5.63 -32.63 17.81
N ASN A 14 -5.76 -33.69 16.99
CA ASN A 14 -6.28 -34.98 17.42
C ASN A 14 -5.30 -35.69 18.35
N GLN A 15 -4.00 -35.65 18.07
CA GLN A 15 -2.96 -36.23 18.94
C GLN A 15 -2.93 -35.53 20.30
N LEU A 16 -3.01 -34.20 20.34
CA LEU A 16 -3.03 -33.42 21.58
C LEU A 16 -4.30 -33.69 22.41
N LYS A 17 -5.47 -33.82 21.77
CA LYS A 17 -6.71 -34.22 22.46
C LYS A 17 -6.66 -35.61 23.07
N ASN A 18 -5.87 -36.51 22.47
CA ASN A 18 -5.64 -37.84 22.98
C ASN A 18 -4.50 -37.92 24.02
N GLY A 19 -3.99 -36.76 24.49
CA GLY A 19 -2.97 -36.67 25.54
C GLY A 19 -1.53 -36.87 25.06
N ASN A 20 -1.28 -36.89 23.74
CA ASN A 20 0.07 -37.04 23.21
C ASN A 20 0.78 -35.65 23.13
N GLU A 21 1.32 -35.20 24.26
CA GLU A 21 2.06 -33.94 24.34
C GLU A 21 3.34 -33.92 23.49
N LYS A 22 3.95 -35.07 23.22
CA LYS A 22 5.15 -35.17 22.36
C LYS A 22 4.87 -34.71 20.94
N ALA A 23 3.64 -34.85 20.46
CA ALA A 23 3.23 -34.39 19.14
C ALA A 23 3.48 -32.90 18.92
N PHE A 24 3.30 -32.09 19.97
CA PHE A 24 3.60 -30.65 19.92
C PHE A 24 5.08 -30.38 19.57
N TYR A 25 6.00 -31.02 20.26
CA TYR A 25 7.43 -30.82 20.02
C TYR A 25 7.88 -31.39 18.68
N THR A 26 7.30 -32.51 18.25
CA THR A 26 7.55 -33.09 16.93
C THR A 26 7.12 -32.14 15.84
N PHE A 27 5.92 -31.57 15.95
CA PHE A 27 5.41 -30.59 15.01
C PHE A 27 6.26 -29.32 14.96
N LEU A 28 6.67 -28.77 16.12
CA LEU A 28 7.58 -27.62 16.17
C LEU A 28 8.91 -27.89 15.48
N HIS A 29 9.45 -29.08 15.67
CA HIS A 29 10.69 -29.49 14.99
C HIS A 29 10.48 -29.56 13.46
N GLU A 30 9.34 -30.08 13.02
CA GLU A 30 9.00 -30.19 11.60
C GLU A 30 8.87 -28.81 10.94
N ILE A 31 8.12 -27.89 11.53
CA ILE A 31 7.97 -26.54 10.95
C ILE A 31 9.28 -25.76 10.95
N LYS A 32 10.14 -25.93 11.94
CA LYS A 32 11.49 -25.35 11.96
C LYS A 32 12.39 -25.89 10.85
N SER A 33 12.23 -27.17 10.50
CA SER A 33 13.04 -27.84 9.48
C SER A 33 12.53 -27.57 8.06
N ASN A 34 11.21 -27.47 7.87
CA ASN A 34 10.56 -27.39 6.56
C ASN A 34 10.11 -25.97 6.18
N SER A 35 10.27 -25.01 7.10
CA SER A 35 9.80 -23.62 6.94
C SER A 35 8.27 -23.48 6.97
N THR A 36 7.82 -22.24 7.16
CA THR A 36 6.41 -21.77 7.09
C THR A 36 6.25 -20.75 5.97
N PRO A 37 5.02 -20.44 5.51
CA PRO A 37 3.75 -21.12 5.83
C PRO A 37 3.71 -22.57 5.37
N LEU A 38 2.91 -23.42 6.03
CA LEU A 38 2.68 -24.77 5.52
C LEU A 38 1.88 -24.69 4.22
N ILE A 39 2.36 -25.39 3.20
CA ILE A 39 1.70 -25.50 1.90
C ILE A 39 1.28 -26.95 1.74
N GLU A 40 -0.04 -27.18 1.73
CA GLU A 40 -0.62 -28.52 1.66
C GLU A 40 -1.57 -28.62 0.48
N GLN A 41 -1.72 -29.82 -0.07
CA GLN A 41 -2.75 -30.07 -1.08
C GLN A 41 -4.12 -30.12 -0.38
N CYS A 42 -5.13 -29.46 -0.94
CA CYS A 42 -6.48 -29.54 -0.37
C CYS A 42 -7.03 -30.96 -0.54
N PRO A 43 -7.45 -31.65 0.55
CA PRO A 43 -7.88 -33.06 0.47
C PRO A 43 -9.17 -33.28 -0.32
N VAL A 44 -10.05 -32.29 -0.33
CA VAL A 44 -11.38 -32.38 -0.95
C VAL A 44 -11.43 -31.90 -2.39
N ASP A 45 -10.40 -31.13 -2.80
CA ASP A 45 -10.33 -30.55 -4.14
C ASP A 45 -8.88 -30.27 -4.53
N THR A 46 -8.31 -31.11 -5.35
CA THR A 46 -6.88 -31.10 -5.70
C THR A 46 -6.46 -29.93 -6.57
N GLN A 47 -7.37 -29.13 -7.11
CA GLN A 47 -7.00 -27.90 -7.80
C GLN A 47 -6.55 -26.78 -6.82
N TYR A 48 -6.88 -26.91 -5.53
CA TYR A 48 -6.53 -25.92 -4.51
C TYR A 48 -5.39 -26.39 -3.63
N LYS A 49 -4.58 -25.40 -3.21
CA LYS A 49 -3.59 -25.52 -2.13
C LYS A 49 -4.12 -24.84 -0.87
N LEU A 50 -3.76 -25.41 0.27
CA LEU A 50 -3.99 -24.83 1.59
C LEU A 50 -2.69 -24.18 2.05
N ILE A 51 -2.79 -22.94 2.51
CA ILE A 51 -1.67 -22.16 3.02
C ILE A 51 -1.97 -21.83 4.47
N THR A 52 -1.20 -22.44 5.37
CA THR A 52 -1.38 -22.26 6.80
C THR A 52 -0.28 -21.41 7.38
N TYR A 53 -0.62 -20.21 7.79
CA TYR A 53 0.25 -19.33 8.55
C TYR A 53 0.29 -19.77 9.99
N ILE A 54 1.48 -19.80 10.60
CA ILE A 54 1.70 -20.27 11.95
C ILE A 54 2.57 -19.27 12.71
N TRP A 55 2.14 -18.92 13.90
CA TRP A 55 2.90 -18.13 14.87
C TRP A 55 3.04 -18.89 16.18
N LEU A 56 4.24 -18.95 16.73
CA LEU A 56 4.46 -19.47 18.07
C LEU A 56 4.48 -18.30 19.05
N GLY A 57 3.38 -18.14 19.77
CA GLY A 57 3.23 -17.12 20.80
C GLY A 57 3.80 -17.53 22.14
N ASP A 58 3.42 -16.77 23.14
CA ASP A 58 3.69 -17.04 24.55
C ASP A 58 2.44 -16.75 25.40
N ARG A 59 2.63 -16.74 26.74
CA ARG A 59 1.53 -16.45 27.69
C ARG A 59 1.00 -15.02 27.62
N LYS A 60 1.74 -14.09 26.99
CA LYS A 60 1.37 -12.67 26.82
C LYS A 60 0.74 -12.39 25.45
N THR A 61 0.72 -13.39 24.57
CA THR A 61 0.13 -13.24 23.24
C THR A 61 -1.40 -13.27 23.33
N GLU A 62 -2.01 -12.14 23.06
CA GLU A 62 -3.47 -11.93 23.12
C GLU A 62 -4.14 -12.10 21.76
N ASN A 63 -3.49 -11.64 20.70
CA ASN A 63 -3.96 -11.78 19.33
C ASN A 63 -2.77 -11.82 18.35
N VAL A 64 -3.00 -12.43 17.19
CA VAL A 64 -2.04 -12.49 16.07
C VAL A 64 -2.81 -12.31 14.78
N TYR A 65 -2.31 -11.45 13.92
CA TYR A 65 -2.84 -11.23 12.57
C TYR A 65 -1.75 -11.50 11.54
N VAL A 66 -2.15 -11.92 10.33
CA VAL A 66 -1.27 -12.02 9.17
C VAL A 66 -1.74 -11.05 8.08
N PHE A 67 -0.81 -10.28 7.53
CA PHE A 67 -1.07 -9.29 6.48
C PHE A 67 -0.12 -9.46 5.31
N GLY A 68 -0.58 -9.15 4.13
CA GLY A 68 0.21 -9.17 2.91
C GLY A 68 -0.69 -9.18 1.68
N SER A 69 -0.11 -9.23 0.50
CA SER A 69 -0.89 -9.34 -0.74
C SER A 69 -1.69 -10.65 -0.80
N PHE A 70 -1.25 -11.67 -0.10
CA PHE A 70 -2.02 -12.84 0.29
C PHE A 70 -1.72 -13.14 1.77
N PRO A 71 -2.73 -13.26 2.64
CA PRO A 71 -4.15 -13.45 2.35
C PRO A 71 -4.94 -12.14 2.15
N GLY A 72 -4.30 -11.00 2.16
CA GLY A 72 -4.93 -9.68 2.07
C GLY A 72 -4.76 -8.85 3.35
N TRP A 73 -5.56 -7.81 3.49
CA TRP A 73 -5.47 -6.82 4.57
C TRP A 73 -6.75 -6.75 5.42
N ASP A 74 -7.62 -7.74 5.32
CA ASP A 74 -8.90 -7.77 6.03
C ASP A 74 -8.77 -8.34 7.44
N LEU A 75 -8.91 -7.48 8.44
CA LEU A 75 -8.87 -7.85 9.86
C LEU A 75 -9.88 -8.93 10.26
N SER A 76 -11.01 -8.99 9.57
CA SER A 76 -12.09 -9.92 9.93
C SER A 76 -11.76 -11.38 9.59
N VAL A 77 -10.83 -11.61 8.67
CA VAL A 77 -10.45 -12.94 8.19
C VAL A 77 -8.98 -13.30 8.44
N ASN A 78 -8.15 -12.30 8.75
CA ASN A 78 -6.70 -12.48 8.88
C ASN A 78 -6.24 -12.75 10.33
N GLN A 79 -7.17 -12.82 11.28
CA GLN A 79 -6.85 -13.17 12.66
C GLN A 79 -6.53 -14.66 12.78
N LEU A 80 -5.37 -14.97 13.34
CA LEU A 80 -5.00 -16.34 13.67
C LEU A 80 -5.77 -16.81 14.91
N LYS A 81 -6.07 -18.11 14.95
CA LYS A 81 -6.73 -18.80 16.05
C LYS A 81 -5.70 -19.59 16.86
N ARG A 82 -5.89 -19.64 18.15
CA ARG A 82 -5.06 -20.47 19.01
C ARG A 82 -5.45 -21.95 18.90
N LEU A 83 -4.47 -22.83 18.72
CA LEU A 83 -4.68 -24.28 18.67
C LEU A 83 -4.82 -24.81 20.09
N LEU A 84 -6.06 -25.12 20.51
CA LEU A 84 -6.35 -25.58 21.87
C LEU A 84 -5.79 -24.60 22.92
N GLN A 85 -5.06 -25.13 23.91
CA GLN A 85 -4.36 -24.35 24.95
C GLN A 85 -2.83 -24.28 24.70
N THR A 86 -2.39 -24.60 23.48
CA THR A 86 -0.98 -24.47 23.09
C THR A 86 -0.61 -23.04 22.76
N ASP A 87 0.68 -22.77 22.58
CA ASP A 87 1.16 -21.46 22.11
C ASP A 87 1.18 -21.33 20.58
N ILE A 88 0.62 -22.31 19.85
CA ILE A 88 0.48 -22.26 18.39
C ILE A 88 -0.75 -21.42 18.02
N TRP A 89 -0.52 -20.39 17.24
CA TRP A 89 -1.56 -19.60 16.56
C TRP A 89 -1.52 -19.92 15.07
N TYR A 90 -2.67 -20.07 14.43
CA TYR A 90 -2.74 -20.43 13.01
C TYR A 90 -3.99 -19.87 12.33
N GLU A 91 -3.90 -19.65 11.03
CA GLU A 91 -5.05 -19.53 10.13
C GLU A 91 -4.69 -20.14 8.78
N THR A 92 -5.68 -20.79 8.13
CA THR A 92 -5.49 -21.50 6.88
C THR A 92 -6.32 -20.87 5.78
N PHE A 93 -5.67 -20.52 4.70
CA PHE A 93 -6.28 -19.95 3.50
C PHE A 93 -6.18 -20.93 2.34
N ARG A 94 -7.06 -20.76 1.36
CA ARG A 94 -7.15 -21.63 0.19
C ARG A 94 -6.89 -20.82 -1.07
N THR A 95 -6.10 -21.36 -2.00
CA THR A 95 -5.83 -20.75 -3.31
C THR A 95 -5.71 -21.82 -4.40
N ASP A 96 -6.15 -21.46 -5.61
CA ASP A 96 -5.94 -22.22 -6.85
C ASP A 96 -4.84 -21.63 -7.72
N LYS A 97 -4.22 -20.51 -7.27
CA LYS A 97 -3.24 -19.75 -8.04
C LYS A 97 -1.81 -20.08 -7.63
N SER A 98 -0.89 -19.95 -8.58
CA SER A 98 0.54 -19.86 -8.34
C SER A 98 0.94 -18.39 -8.31
N PHE A 99 1.66 -17.98 -7.28
CA PHE A 99 2.08 -16.58 -7.11
C PHE A 99 3.23 -16.45 -6.11
N ILE A 100 3.81 -15.26 -6.07
CA ILE A 100 4.69 -14.83 -4.98
C ILE A 100 4.08 -13.61 -4.31
N SER A 101 4.17 -13.61 -2.98
CA SER A 101 3.64 -12.55 -2.13
C SER A 101 4.55 -12.33 -0.94
N THR A 102 4.57 -11.13 -0.41
CA THR A 102 5.16 -10.85 0.90
C THR A 102 4.08 -10.79 1.97
N TYR A 103 4.46 -11.10 3.21
CA TYR A 103 3.57 -11.05 4.35
C TYR A 103 4.31 -10.75 5.65
N TYR A 104 3.55 -10.36 6.66
CA TYR A 104 4.00 -10.04 8.01
C TYR A 104 3.02 -10.60 9.03
N PHE A 105 3.49 -10.77 10.26
CA PHE A 105 2.63 -10.94 11.41
C PHE A 105 2.50 -9.63 12.20
N SER A 106 1.33 -9.39 12.77
CA SER A 106 1.10 -8.37 13.78
C SER A 106 0.68 -9.05 15.05
N VAL A 107 1.52 -8.98 16.08
CA VAL A 107 1.34 -9.67 17.36
C VAL A 107 0.92 -8.67 18.42
N ASN A 108 -0.14 -9.00 19.17
CA ASN A 108 -0.75 -8.07 20.12
C ASN A 108 -1.14 -6.74 19.47
N ASP A 109 -1.73 -6.84 18.27
CA ASP A 109 -2.16 -5.68 17.50
C ASP A 109 -3.17 -4.84 18.31
N PHE A 110 -2.88 -3.58 18.50
CA PHE A 110 -3.73 -2.63 19.23
C PHE A 110 -4.60 -1.77 18.29
N PHE A 111 -4.69 -2.15 17.01
CA PHE A 111 -5.57 -1.55 16.01
C PHE A 111 -5.33 -0.03 15.81
N GLU A 112 -4.07 0.39 15.81
CA GLU A 112 -3.70 1.76 15.46
C GLU A 112 -4.28 2.13 14.08
N ASN A 113 -4.97 3.26 14.02
CA ASN A 113 -5.58 3.74 12.78
C ASN A 113 -4.54 4.29 11.80
N ASP A 114 -3.43 4.82 12.32
CA ASP A 114 -2.26 5.19 11.52
C ASP A 114 -1.52 3.90 11.12
N TRP A 115 -1.73 3.48 9.89
CA TRP A 115 -1.14 2.24 9.38
C TRP A 115 0.41 2.28 9.33
N ILE A 116 1.03 3.47 9.27
CA ILE A 116 2.50 3.62 9.31
C ILE A 116 2.98 3.20 10.70
N LYS A 117 2.42 3.77 11.75
CA LYS A 117 2.73 3.39 13.13
C LYS A 117 2.41 1.93 13.42
N ARG A 118 1.30 1.44 12.88
CA ARG A 118 0.92 0.04 13.01
C ARG A 118 1.93 -0.88 12.34
N SER A 119 2.46 -0.50 11.17
CA SER A 119 3.47 -1.29 10.46
C SER A 119 4.82 -1.38 11.19
N GLU A 120 5.12 -0.46 12.12
CA GLU A 120 6.32 -0.53 12.95
C GLU A 120 6.35 -1.74 13.91
N GLN A 121 5.19 -2.38 14.13
CA GLN A 121 5.04 -3.57 14.97
C GLN A 121 5.03 -4.87 14.17
N TYR A 122 5.10 -4.79 12.83
CA TYR A 122 5.05 -5.99 12.01
C TYR A 122 6.31 -6.83 12.17
N GLU A 123 6.10 -8.12 12.39
CA GLU A 123 7.14 -9.09 12.63
C GLU A 123 7.29 -10.04 11.44
N LEU A 124 8.51 -10.52 11.24
CA LEU A 124 8.79 -11.59 10.29
C LEU A 124 8.27 -12.93 10.81
N ASP A 125 7.96 -13.82 9.89
CA ASP A 125 7.67 -15.20 10.25
C ASP A 125 8.91 -15.86 10.88
N GLN A 126 8.75 -16.33 12.12
CA GLN A 126 9.81 -16.92 12.94
C GLN A 126 10.45 -18.16 12.31
N PHE A 127 9.72 -18.83 11.44
CA PHE A 127 10.13 -20.11 10.84
C PHE A 127 10.38 -20.03 9.34
N ASN A 128 10.18 -18.83 8.73
CA ASN A 128 10.42 -18.62 7.30
C ASN A 128 11.77 -17.94 7.05
N GLY A 129 12.73 -18.71 6.57
CA GLY A 129 14.03 -18.17 6.16
C GLY A 129 14.00 -17.36 4.85
N ASN A 130 12.92 -17.46 4.07
CA ASN A 130 12.78 -16.73 2.81
C ASN A 130 12.32 -15.32 3.09
N THR A 131 13.21 -14.35 2.92
CA THR A 131 12.91 -12.94 3.16
C THR A 131 13.28 -12.09 1.95
N PHE A 132 12.57 -10.98 1.79
CA PHE A 132 12.83 -9.94 0.79
C PHE A 132 13.12 -8.61 1.49
N GLY A 133 14.02 -7.79 0.93
CA GLY A 133 14.44 -6.53 1.53
C GLY A 133 15.71 -6.65 2.38
N GLU A 134 16.17 -5.54 2.94
CA GLU A 134 17.40 -5.47 3.74
C GLU A 134 17.14 -4.77 5.08
N GLY A 135 17.88 -5.16 6.11
CA GLY A 135 17.79 -4.56 7.44
C GLY A 135 16.38 -4.61 8.05
N ALA A 136 15.91 -3.48 8.54
CA ALA A 136 14.57 -3.32 9.13
C ALA A 136 13.41 -3.40 8.11
N ASN A 137 13.71 -3.33 6.81
CA ASN A 137 12.71 -3.41 5.75
C ASN A 137 12.51 -4.84 5.21
N LYS A 138 13.00 -5.85 5.92
CA LYS A 138 12.76 -7.24 5.56
C LYS A 138 11.29 -7.61 5.71
N THR A 139 10.83 -8.49 4.82
CA THR A 139 9.49 -9.07 4.85
C THR A 139 9.58 -10.55 4.54
N SER A 140 8.69 -11.35 5.09
CA SER A 140 8.62 -12.78 4.80
C SER A 140 8.05 -13.01 3.41
N VAL A 141 8.55 -14.03 2.70
CA VAL A 141 8.12 -14.35 1.33
C VAL A 141 7.38 -15.67 1.31
N LEU A 142 6.20 -15.66 0.71
CA LEU A 142 5.42 -16.83 0.33
C LEU A 142 5.56 -17.06 -1.17
N ASN A 143 6.01 -18.25 -1.57
CA ASN A 143 6.09 -18.67 -2.97
C ASN A 143 5.22 -19.90 -3.20
N ILE A 144 4.21 -19.79 -4.05
CA ILE A 144 3.29 -20.86 -4.41
C ILE A 144 3.54 -21.30 -5.84
N GLY A 145 4.49 -22.23 -6.02
CA GLY A 145 4.71 -22.91 -7.30
C GLY A 145 5.28 -22.03 -8.41
N MET A 146 5.95 -20.94 -8.05
CA MET A 146 6.64 -20.08 -9.02
C MET A 146 8.13 -20.40 -9.06
N GLU A 147 8.67 -20.65 -10.25
CA GLU A 147 10.12 -20.72 -10.48
C GLU A 147 10.67 -19.31 -10.66
N VAL A 148 10.77 -18.53 -9.58
CA VAL A 148 11.33 -17.18 -9.67
C VAL A 148 12.67 -17.11 -8.98
N GLN A 149 13.66 -16.72 -9.77
CA GLN A 149 15.04 -16.58 -9.33
C GLN A 149 15.32 -15.12 -8.92
N TYR A 150 14.72 -14.62 -7.83
CA TYR A 150 14.95 -13.24 -7.37
C TYR A 150 16.40 -12.91 -7.06
N SER A 151 17.14 -13.87 -6.54
CA SER A 151 18.57 -13.69 -6.19
C SER A 151 19.52 -13.89 -7.37
N SER A 152 19.11 -14.64 -8.39
CA SER A 152 20.00 -14.99 -9.50
C SER A 152 20.02 -13.97 -10.63
N ARG A 153 19.01 -13.08 -10.74
CA ARG A 153 19.03 -11.98 -11.72
C ARG A 153 20.16 -10.98 -11.46
N PHE A 154 20.69 -10.90 -10.24
CA PHE A 154 21.79 -10.03 -9.86
C PHE A 154 22.97 -10.86 -9.36
N PRO A 155 23.77 -11.49 -10.22
CA PRO A 155 24.96 -12.23 -9.79
C PRO A 155 25.87 -11.27 -9.03
N SER A 156 26.20 -11.60 -7.81
CA SER A 156 26.56 -10.67 -6.74
C SER A 156 27.92 -9.98 -6.87
N ASN A 157 28.82 -10.32 -7.80
CA ASN A 157 30.21 -9.89 -7.66
C ASN A 157 30.98 -9.47 -8.90
N HIS A 158 30.33 -9.14 -10.03
CA HIS A 158 31.06 -8.90 -11.26
C HIS A 158 30.95 -7.49 -11.85
N TYR A 159 30.21 -6.58 -11.22
CA TYR A 159 30.06 -5.21 -11.69
C TYR A 159 30.37 -4.18 -10.61
N SER A 160 31.00 -3.10 -11.03
CA SER A 160 31.34 -1.99 -10.16
C SER A 160 30.08 -1.23 -9.73
N SER A 161 30.00 -0.92 -8.44
CA SER A 161 28.83 -0.25 -7.89
C SER A 161 28.87 1.26 -8.14
N GLY A 162 27.75 1.81 -8.56
CA GLY A 162 27.53 3.26 -8.56
C GLY A 162 27.41 3.79 -7.11
N LYS A 163 27.30 5.11 -7.00
CA LYS A 163 27.27 5.83 -5.72
C LYS A 163 25.88 6.41 -5.48
N ILE A 164 25.40 6.37 -4.23
CA ILE A 164 24.22 7.12 -3.79
C ILE A 164 24.65 8.25 -2.87
N GLU A 165 24.23 9.46 -3.17
CA GLU A 165 24.38 10.64 -2.33
C GLU A 165 23.02 11.17 -1.92
N THR A 166 22.88 11.56 -0.66
CA THR A 166 21.61 12.09 -0.10
C THR A 166 21.75 13.58 0.18
N TYR A 167 20.81 14.35 -0.33
CA TYR A 167 20.71 15.80 -0.15
C TYR A 167 19.47 16.16 0.65
N SER A 168 19.61 17.13 1.54
CA SER A 168 18.48 17.82 2.14
C SER A 168 18.07 18.97 1.21
N PHE A 169 16.91 18.86 0.58
CA PHE A 169 16.42 19.82 -0.40
C PHE A 169 15.26 20.62 0.17
N HIS A 170 15.41 21.93 0.25
CA HIS A 170 14.32 22.83 0.62
C HIS A 170 13.56 23.24 -0.64
N SER A 171 12.24 22.96 -0.66
CA SER A 171 11.34 23.41 -1.72
C SER A 171 10.53 24.62 -1.23
N SER A 172 10.63 25.73 -1.93
CA SER A 172 9.80 26.90 -1.70
C SER A 172 8.36 26.68 -2.17
N ILE A 173 8.18 25.93 -3.25
CA ILE A 173 6.86 25.60 -3.84
C ILE A 173 6.05 24.72 -2.88
N LEU A 174 6.68 23.68 -2.31
CA LEU A 174 6.04 22.75 -1.38
C LEU A 174 6.12 23.22 0.08
N ASN A 175 6.90 24.29 0.34
CA ASN A 175 7.14 24.86 1.67
C ASN A 175 7.59 23.80 2.70
N ASN A 176 8.50 22.93 2.29
CA ASN A 176 9.06 21.88 3.16
C ASN A 176 10.48 21.51 2.74
N THR A 177 11.14 20.72 3.59
CA THR A 177 12.48 20.17 3.33
C THR A 177 12.37 18.66 3.28
N ARG A 178 12.96 18.05 2.23
CA ARG A 178 12.92 16.62 1.98
C ARG A 178 14.27 16.05 1.63
N LYS A 179 14.40 14.73 1.73
CA LYS A 179 15.58 14.04 1.23
C LYS A 179 15.40 13.74 -0.26
N ILE A 180 16.47 14.03 -1.00
CA ILE A 180 16.63 13.65 -2.40
C ILE A 180 17.87 12.77 -2.47
N HIS A 181 17.72 11.56 -2.98
CA HIS A 181 18.83 10.63 -3.15
C HIS A 181 19.21 10.56 -4.62
N ILE A 182 20.49 10.71 -4.89
CA ILE A 182 21.02 10.71 -6.26
C ILE A 182 21.93 9.51 -6.43
N TYR A 183 21.53 8.61 -7.32
CA TYR A 183 22.40 7.55 -7.79
C TYR A 183 23.17 8.05 -9.00
N THR A 184 24.49 7.85 -8.99
CA THR A 184 25.38 8.04 -10.14
C THR A 184 26.07 6.72 -10.49
N PRO A 185 26.19 6.35 -11.78
CA PRO A 185 26.86 5.12 -12.18
C PRO A 185 28.36 5.18 -11.86
N HIS A 186 29.01 4.01 -11.80
CA HIS A 186 30.41 3.89 -11.36
C HIS A 186 31.38 4.77 -12.15
N ASP A 187 31.18 4.88 -13.46
CA ASP A 187 32.07 5.60 -14.37
C ASP A 187 31.68 7.07 -14.58
N TYR A 188 30.66 7.57 -13.87
CA TYR A 188 30.13 8.92 -14.06
C TYR A 188 31.18 10.02 -13.96
N SER A 189 32.12 9.91 -13.03
CA SER A 189 33.20 10.90 -12.85
C SER A 189 34.21 10.92 -14.01
N HIS A 190 34.31 9.82 -14.76
CA HIS A 190 35.29 9.61 -15.84
C HIS A 190 34.68 9.80 -17.22
N THR A 191 33.39 10.03 -17.36
CA THR A 191 32.71 10.24 -18.65
C THR A 191 32.28 11.68 -18.84
N SER A 192 32.42 12.17 -20.09
CA SER A 192 31.84 13.46 -20.52
C SER A 192 30.44 13.32 -21.12
N HIS A 193 29.97 12.08 -21.34
CA HIS A 193 28.69 11.82 -21.99
C HIS A 193 27.52 12.21 -21.08
N LEU A 194 26.46 12.74 -21.70
CA LEU A 194 25.20 12.99 -21.03
C LEU A 194 24.54 11.66 -20.63
N GLN A 195 23.95 11.65 -19.45
CA GLN A 195 23.29 10.49 -18.88
C GLN A 195 21.77 10.55 -19.09
N GLU A 196 21.12 9.39 -19.19
CA GLU A 196 19.67 9.31 -19.05
C GLU A 196 19.26 9.76 -17.64
N LEU A 197 18.02 10.25 -17.48
CA LEU A 197 17.49 10.66 -16.20
C LEU A 197 16.31 9.76 -15.80
N LEU A 198 16.40 9.17 -14.61
CA LEU A 198 15.31 8.43 -13.96
C LEU A 198 14.89 9.16 -12.70
N ILE A 199 13.62 9.57 -12.60
CA ILE A 199 13.06 10.17 -11.40
C ILE A 199 12.07 9.17 -10.79
N VAL A 200 12.21 8.89 -9.49
CA VAL A 200 11.34 7.96 -8.77
C VAL A 200 10.76 8.61 -7.52
N PHE A 201 9.47 8.41 -7.28
CA PHE A 201 8.81 8.75 -6.03
C PHE A 201 9.06 7.66 -4.97
N ASP A 202 8.76 7.95 -3.70
CA ASP A 202 9.01 7.03 -2.59
C ASP A 202 10.49 6.59 -2.49
N GLY A 203 11.40 7.57 -2.51
CA GLY A 203 12.85 7.41 -2.69
C GLY A 203 13.46 6.40 -1.73
N ASN A 204 13.16 6.50 -0.43
CA ASN A 204 13.64 5.56 0.59
C ASN A 204 13.27 4.10 0.27
N SER A 205 12.05 3.86 -0.23
CA SER A 205 11.60 2.52 -0.63
C SER A 205 12.33 2.01 -1.87
N PHE A 206 12.56 2.87 -2.86
CA PHE A 206 13.36 2.49 -4.04
C PHE A 206 14.79 2.12 -3.68
N ILE A 207 15.40 2.79 -2.73
CA ILE A 207 16.78 2.52 -2.30
C ILE A 207 16.85 1.24 -1.47
N ASN A 208 16.02 1.13 -0.42
CA ASN A 208 16.17 0.09 0.58
C ASN A 208 15.37 -1.19 0.27
N ASN A 209 14.14 -1.06 -0.28
CA ASN A 209 13.29 -2.21 -0.55
C ASN A 209 13.51 -2.74 -1.98
N LEU A 210 13.52 -1.85 -2.98
CA LEU A 210 13.67 -2.25 -4.38
C LEU A 210 15.14 -2.37 -4.81
N SER A 211 16.10 -1.90 -3.99
CA SER A 211 17.54 -1.94 -4.29
C SER A 211 17.87 -1.35 -5.66
N ILE A 212 17.33 -0.15 -5.96
CA ILE A 212 17.44 0.49 -7.27
C ILE A 212 18.89 0.56 -7.78
N ALA A 213 19.87 0.80 -6.90
CA ALA A 213 21.28 0.85 -7.27
C ALA A 213 21.76 -0.49 -7.83
N LYS A 214 21.37 -1.62 -7.23
CA LYS A 214 21.73 -2.96 -7.73
C LYS A 214 21.12 -3.20 -9.11
N THR A 215 19.86 -2.82 -9.28
CA THR A 215 19.16 -2.92 -10.58
C THR A 215 19.87 -2.10 -11.66
N LEU A 216 20.18 -0.84 -11.38
CA LEU A 216 20.84 0.05 -12.35
C LEU A 216 22.28 -0.38 -12.65
N ASN A 217 23.07 -0.75 -11.62
CA ASN A 217 24.42 -1.26 -11.81
C ASN A 217 24.44 -2.44 -12.79
N TYR A 218 23.54 -3.42 -12.57
CA TYR A 218 23.43 -4.60 -13.43
C TYR A 218 22.98 -4.23 -14.86
N LEU A 219 21.89 -3.47 -14.99
CA LEU A 219 21.32 -3.12 -16.30
C LEU A 219 22.29 -2.29 -17.15
N ILE A 220 23.05 -1.39 -16.53
CA ILE A 220 24.06 -0.57 -17.21
C ILE A 220 25.27 -1.42 -17.61
N TYR A 221 25.76 -2.28 -16.70
CA TYR A 221 26.88 -3.19 -16.96
C TYR A 221 26.57 -4.15 -18.13
N GLU A 222 25.40 -4.77 -18.12
CA GLU A 222 24.91 -5.66 -19.18
C GLU A 222 24.48 -4.91 -20.45
N LYS A 223 24.61 -3.59 -20.47
CA LYS A 223 24.18 -2.73 -21.60
C LYS A 223 22.71 -2.93 -22.00
N LYS A 224 21.88 -3.35 -21.04
CA LYS A 224 20.43 -3.49 -21.22
C LYS A 224 19.73 -2.13 -21.24
N ILE A 225 20.30 -1.11 -20.59
CA ILE A 225 19.88 0.28 -20.65
C ILE A 225 21.10 1.20 -20.83
N PRO A 226 20.94 2.40 -21.39
CA PRO A 226 21.98 3.42 -21.36
C PRO A 226 22.33 3.80 -19.91
N SER A 227 23.56 4.33 -19.73
CA SER A 227 23.99 4.88 -18.44
C SER A 227 23.04 5.98 -17.98
N CYS A 228 22.62 5.93 -16.71
CA CYS A 228 21.61 6.86 -16.17
C CYS A 228 21.93 7.35 -14.77
N ILE A 229 21.48 8.57 -14.45
CA ILE A 229 21.38 9.11 -13.11
C ILE A 229 19.97 8.85 -12.61
N ALA A 230 19.83 8.34 -11.38
CA ALA A 230 18.52 8.23 -10.76
C ALA A 230 18.37 9.23 -9.61
N VAL A 231 17.20 9.89 -9.57
CA VAL A 231 16.78 10.87 -8.56
C VAL A 231 15.60 10.28 -7.80
N ALA A 232 15.84 9.88 -6.57
CA ALA A 232 14.82 9.27 -5.74
C ALA A 232 14.33 10.27 -4.68
N ILE A 233 13.03 10.57 -4.69
CA ILE A 233 12.40 11.66 -3.95
C ILE A 233 11.64 11.06 -2.77
N ASP A 234 12.03 11.43 -1.54
CA ASP A 234 11.24 11.10 -0.35
C ASP A 234 10.04 12.04 -0.22
N PRO A 235 8.82 11.51 -0.03
CA PRO A 235 7.68 12.35 0.30
C PRO A 235 7.77 12.87 1.74
N VAL A 236 7.19 14.04 2.01
CA VAL A 236 6.97 14.57 3.37
C VAL A 236 5.54 14.25 3.81
N ASP A 237 4.56 14.55 2.97
CA ASP A 237 3.19 14.06 3.08
C ASP A 237 2.86 13.25 1.83
N ARG A 238 3.00 11.93 1.96
CA ARG A 238 2.87 11.02 0.81
C ARG A 238 1.49 11.09 0.15
N LEU A 239 0.45 11.20 0.95
CA LEU A 239 -0.91 11.22 0.44
C LEU A 239 -1.20 12.53 -0.29
N GLU A 240 -0.89 13.67 0.32
CA GLU A 240 -1.10 14.98 -0.27
C GLU A 240 -0.25 15.17 -1.53
N GLU A 241 1.02 14.75 -1.49
CA GLU A 241 1.98 15.02 -2.56
C GLU A 241 1.80 14.13 -3.80
N LEU A 242 1.37 12.87 -3.61
CA LEU A 242 1.31 11.90 -4.71
C LEU A 242 -0.11 11.69 -5.29
N THR A 243 -1.10 12.49 -4.86
CA THR A 243 -2.48 12.41 -5.36
C THR A 243 -2.88 13.66 -6.13
N TYR A 244 -2.62 13.69 -7.44
CA TYR A 244 -3.00 14.80 -8.35
C TYR A 244 -2.55 16.19 -7.88
N ASN A 245 -1.31 16.31 -7.39
CA ASN A 245 -0.80 17.53 -6.78
C ASN A 245 -0.03 18.38 -7.79
N ASP A 246 -0.64 19.53 -8.17
CA ASP A 246 -0.02 20.48 -9.12
C ASP A 246 1.26 21.13 -8.55
N LYS A 247 1.33 21.36 -7.22
CA LYS A 247 2.55 21.88 -6.59
C LYS A 247 3.70 20.88 -6.68
N MET A 248 3.42 19.56 -6.59
CA MET A 248 4.44 18.55 -6.83
C MET A 248 4.95 18.61 -8.28
N ASN A 249 4.09 18.83 -9.26
CA ASN A 249 4.50 19.03 -10.65
C ASN A 249 5.39 20.27 -10.80
N LEU A 250 4.99 21.40 -10.21
CA LEU A 250 5.81 22.62 -10.23
C LEU A 250 7.14 22.42 -9.52
N PHE A 251 7.16 21.75 -8.37
CA PHE A 251 8.42 21.37 -7.69
C PHE A 251 9.34 20.58 -8.61
N LEU A 252 8.82 19.57 -9.31
CA LEU A 252 9.62 18.77 -10.24
C LEU A 252 10.20 19.62 -11.38
N THR A 253 9.39 20.50 -11.97
CA THR A 253 9.75 21.22 -13.21
C THR A 253 10.52 22.51 -12.94
N GLU A 254 10.22 23.24 -11.87
CA GLU A 254 10.76 24.57 -11.63
C GLU A 254 11.86 24.61 -10.55
N GLU A 255 11.93 23.60 -9.68
CA GLU A 255 12.97 23.55 -8.65
C GLU A 255 13.91 22.35 -8.83
N LEU A 256 13.40 21.13 -8.87
CA LEU A 256 14.23 19.92 -8.87
C LEU A 256 15.00 19.74 -10.17
N LEU A 257 14.32 19.77 -11.33
CA LEU A 257 14.98 19.59 -12.62
C LEU A 257 16.02 20.65 -12.93
N PRO A 258 15.79 21.95 -12.72
CA PRO A 258 16.83 22.97 -12.86
C PRO A 258 18.05 22.70 -11.97
N TRP A 259 17.83 22.26 -10.71
CA TRP A 259 18.91 21.91 -9.79
C TRP A 259 19.70 20.68 -10.29
N ILE A 260 19.02 19.64 -10.82
CA ILE A 260 19.65 18.46 -11.42
C ILE A 260 20.48 18.84 -12.64
N HIS A 261 19.93 19.64 -13.55
CA HIS A 261 20.63 20.08 -14.77
C HIS A 261 21.86 20.93 -14.48
N ALA A 262 21.82 21.75 -13.41
CA ALA A 262 22.96 22.56 -12.98
C ALA A 262 24.08 21.72 -12.36
N LYS A 263 23.74 20.57 -11.76
CA LYS A 263 24.69 19.77 -10.96
C LYS A 263 25.19 18.52 -11.66
N TYR A 264 24.41 17.96 -12.59
CA TYR A 264 24.68 16.68 -13.22
C TYR A 264 24.58 16.77 -14.76
N ARG A 265 25.41 15.96 -15.43
CA ARG A 265 25.41 15.86 -16.88
C ARG A 265 24.30 14.90 -17.34
N VAL A 266 23.11 15.40 -17.50
CA VAL A 266 21.95 14.65 -17.98
C VAL A 266 21.38 15.26 -19.25
N HIS A 267 20.74 14.45 -20.06
CA HIS A 267 19.98 14.92 -21.21
C HIS A 267 18.78 15.79 -20.76
N GLN A 268 18.43 16.79 -21.56
CA GLN A 268 17.27 17.65 -21.29
C GLN A 268 16.04 17.31 -22.14
N GLU A 269 16.21 16.46 -23.15
CA GLU A 269 15.12 16.04 -24.03
C GLU A 269 14.21 15.03 -23.31
N ALA A 270 12.89 15.17 -23.45
CA ALA A 270 11.88 14.32 -22.81
C ALA A 270 12.13 12.81 -23.00
N LYS A 271 12.53 12.39 -24.21
CA LYS A 271 12.80 10.98 -24.53
C LYS A 271 13.86 10.33 -23.65
N HIS A 272 14.73 11.12 -23.02
CA HIS A 272 15.79 10.69 -22.12
C HIS A 272 15.42 10.76 -20.64
N THR A 273 14.22 11.28 -20.32
CA THR A 273 13.72 11.40 -18.96
C THR A 273 12.62 10.37 -18.70
N THR A 274 12.84 9.51 -17.72
CA THR A 274 11.86 8.53 -17.24
C THR A 274 11.38 8.96 -15.87
N ILE A 275 10.05 8.98 -15.65
CA ILE A 275 9.45 9.14 -14.33
C ILE A 275 8.77 7.84 -13.91
N ALA A 276 9.01 7.40 -12.67
CA ALA A 276 8.57 6.09 -12.22
C ALA A 276 8.02 6.12 -10.78
N GLY A 277 7.17 5.16 -10.47
CA GLY A 277 6.66 4.94 -9.13
C GLY A 277 5.79 3.70 -9.02
N PHE A 278 5.50 3.34 -7.79
CA PHE A 278 4.54 2.29 -7.47
C PHE A 278 3.38 2.87 -6.64
N SER A 279 2.22 2.21 -6.66
CA SER A 279 1.05 2.62 -5.88
C SER A 279 0.68 4.10 -6.16
N LEU A 280 0.60 4.97 -5.15
CA LEU A 280 0.40 6.41 -5.32
C LEU A 280 1.55 7.07 -6.12
N GLY A 281 2.80 6.58 -5.97
CA GLY A 281 3.93 7.04 -6.79
C GLY A 281 3.74 6.73 -8.28
N GLY A 282 3.11 5.60 -8.62
CA GLY A 282 2.72 5.25 -9.99
C GLY A 282 1.65 6.18 -10.55
N LEU A 283 0.66 6.55 -9.73
CA LEU A 283 -0.33 7.58 -10.06
C LEU A 283 0.37 8.93 -10.32
N ALA A 284 1.25 9.37 -9.40
CA ALA A 284 1.97 10.64 -9.52
C ALA A 284 2.84 10.68 -10.78
N ALA A 285 3.51 9.57 -11.13
CA ALA A 285 4.30 9.46 -12.36
C ALA A 285 3.43 9.65 -13.63
N CYS A 286 2.28 8.98 -13.69
CA CYS A 286 1.32 9.16 -14.78
C CYS A 286 0.80 10.60 -14.84
N TYR A 287 0.45 11.17 -13.68
CA TYR A 287 -0.04 12.53 -13.57
C TYR A 287 0.98 13.55 -14.07
N ALA A 288 2.23 13.47 -13.57
CA ALA A 288 3.31 14.38 -13.94
C ALA A 288 3.60 14.34 -15.45
N ALA A 289 3.67 13.16 -16.04
CA ALA A 289 3.97 13.01 -17.46
C ALA A 289 2.83 13.48 -18.37
N LEU A 290 1.58 13.25 -18.01
CA LEU A 290 0.44 13.74 -18.77
C LEU A 290 0.28 15.28 -18.68
N GLN A 291 0.76 15.89 -17.61
CA GLN A 291 0.78 17.36 -17.48
C GLN A 291 1.98 17.99 -18.20
N ASN A 292 3.14 17.29 -18.22
CA ASN A 292 4.40 17.80 -18.73
C ASN A 292 5.04 16.83 -19.74
N PRO A 293 4.36 16.49 -20.86
CA PRO A 293 4.84 15.48 -21.80
C PRO A 293 6.13 15.90 -22.55
N HIS A 294 6.43 17.20 -22.58
CA HIS A 294 7.65 17.75 -23.16
C HIS A 294 8.87 17.61 -22.24
N ILE A 295 8.68 17.18 -20.99
CA ILE A 295 9.73 16.93 -20.00
C ILE A 295 9.89 15.43 -19.72
N PHE A 296 8.78 14.74 -19.49
CA PHE A 296 8.77 13.31 -19.13
C PHE A 296 8.33 12.47 -20.32
N GLY A 297 9.30 11.94 -21.07
CA GLY A 297 9.03 11.16 -22.28
C GLY A 297 8.81 9.67 -22.03
N ASN A 298 9.06 9.18 -20.79
CA ASN A 298 8.84 7.78 -20.42
C ASN A 298 8.23 7.69 -19.03
N VAL A 299 7.25 6.80 -18.88
CA VAL A 299 6.51 6.57 -17.64
C VAL A 299 6.57 5.10 -17.26
N LEU A 300 6.92 4.81 -16.02
CA LEU A 300 6.89 3.47 -15.46
C LEU A 300 5.97 3.48 -14.22
N SER A 301 4.80 2.86 -14.34
CA SER A 301 3.79 2.77 -13.27
C SER A 301 3.61 1.32 -12.85
N MET A 302 3.94 1.02 -11.60
CA MET A 302 3.83 -0.31 -11.00
C MET A 302 2.71 -0.31 -9.98
N SER A 303 1.68 -1.13 -10.18
CA SER A 303 0.49 -1.16 -9.31
C SER A 303 -0.08 0.25 -9.04
N GLY A 304 -0.11 1.11 -10.07
CA GLY A 304 -0.47 2.52 -9.93
C GLY A 304 -1.88 2.70 -9.37
N SER A 305 -2.04 3.53 -8.33
CA SER A 305 -3.34 3.83 -7.70
C SER A 305 -4.20 4.77 -8.55
N VAL A 306 -4.28 4.52 -9.86
CA VAL A 306 -4.98 5.39 -10.83
C VAL A 306 -6.50 5.43 -10.66
N HIS A 307 -7.05 4.53 -9.83
CA HIS A 307 -8.45 4.55 -9.39
C HIS A 307 -8.72 5.63 -8.33
N TRP A 308 -7.67 6.23 -7.74
CA TRP A 308 -7.80 7.26 -6.72
C TRP A 308 -8.59 8.47 -7.25
N LYS A 309 -9.48 8.99 -6.43
CA LYS A 309 -10.29 10.17 -6.74
C LYS A 309 -9.90 11.29 -5.80
N LYS A 310 -9.79 12.51 -6.32
CA LYS A 310 -9.46 13.70 -5.51
C LYS A 310 -10.57 14.00 -4.51
N ASP A 311 -11.83 13.78 -4.91
CA ASP A 311 -13.02 13.95 -4.08
C ASP A 311 -13.82 12.65 -4.06
N ALA A 312 -14.09 12.10 -2.86
CA ALA A 312 -14.85 10.86 -2.66
C ALA A 312 -16.28 10.89 -3.25
N TYR A 313 -16.78 12.07 -3.62
CA TYR A 313 -18.14 12.32 -4.14
C TYR A 313 -18.22 12.48 -5.68
N GLU A 314 -17.10 12.44 -6.39
CA GLU A 314 -17.14 12.47 -7.84
C GLU A 314 -17.54 11.09 -8.40
N ASN A 315 -18.82 10.92 -8.73
CA ASN A 315 -19.33 9.79 -9.56
C ASN A 315 -18.85 9.85 -11.02
N LYS A 316 -17.75 10.56 -11.28
CA LYS A 316 -17.21 10.81 -12.61
C LYS A 316 -16.06 9.86 -12.91
N ILE A 317 -15.79 9.72 -14.19
CA ILE A 317 -14.63 9.06 -14.77
C ILE A 317 -13.35 9.55 -14.06
N PRO A 318 -12.41 8.67 -13.66
CA PRO A 318 -11.16 9.09 -13.05
C PRO A 318 -10.48 10.21 -13.83
N TRP A 319 -9.87 11.18 -13.11
CA TRP A 319 -9.24 12.35 -13.74
C TRP A 319 -8.31 11.96 -14.90
N ILE A 320 -7.55 10.88 -14.72
CA ILE A 320 -6.58 10.39 -15.71
C ILE A 320 -7.24 10.02 -17.04
N GLU A 321 -8.41 9.39 -17.02
CA GLU A 321 -9.16 9.02 -18.24
C GLU A 321 -9.72 10.27 -18.94
N ASN A 322 -10.22 11.24 -18.18
CA ASN A 322 -10.66 12.52 -18.71
C ASN A 322 -9.50 13.29 -19.34
N LYS A 323 -8.33 13.30 -18.67
CA LYS A 323 -7.13 13.99 -19.19
C LYS A 323 -6.67 13.38 -20.51
N ILE A 324 -6.55 12.04 -20.58
CA ILE A 324 -6.15 11.32 -21.81
C ILE A 324 -7.14 11.63 -22.94
N SER A 325 -8.44 11.65 -22.64
CA SER A 325 -9.48 11.95 -23.64
C SER A 325 -9.37 13.36 -24.22
N SER A 326 -8.89 14.32 -23.44
CA SER A 326 -8.76 15.73 -23.81
C SER A 326 -7.42 16.11 -24.48
N ILE A 327 -6.44 15.19 -24.55
CA ILE A 327 -5.11 15.48 -25.11
C ILE A 327 -5.17 15.60 -26.63
N ASP A 328 -4.47 16.63 -27.14
CA ASP A 328 -4.22 16.80 -28.58
C ASP A 328 -3.24 15.71 -29.07
N LEU A 329 -3.64 14.99 -30.12
CA LEU A 329 -2.86 13.91 -30.73
C LEU A 329 -1.56 14.40 -31.41
N ASN A 330 -1.45 15.71 -31.66
CA ASN A 330 -0.24 16.30 -32.26
C ASN A 330 0.84 16.66 -31.22
N ALA A 331 0.54 16.53 -29.93
CA ALA A 331 1.49 16.81 -28.86
C ALA A 331 2.48 15.66 -28.68
N THR A 332 3.65 15.95 -28.12
CA THR A 332 4.63 14.92 -27.67
C THR A 332 3.93 13.94 -26.73
N GLN A 333 4.02 12.65 -27.03
CA GLN A 333 3.37 11.60 -26.26
C GLN A 333 4.41 10.79 -25.49
N PRO A 334 4.31 10.73 -24.15
CA PRO A 334 5.14 9.82 -23.37
C PRO A 334 4.91 8.34 -23.72
N HIS A 335 5.96 7.53 -23.59
CA HIS A 335 5.90 6.08 -23.67
C HIS A 335 5.59 5.51 -22.28
N PHE A 336 4.52 4.71 -22.15
CA PHE A 336 4.07 4.14 -20.88
C PHE A 336 4.43 2.65 -20.77
N TYR A 337 4.97 2.26 -19.62
CA TYR A 337 4.99 0.89 -19.14
C TYR A 337 4.15 0.83 -17.87
N ILE A 338 3.12 0.00 -17.87
CA ILE A 338 2.16 -0.16 -16.77
C ILE A 338 2.18 -1.62 -16.36
N ALA A 339 2.36 -1.91 -15.08
CA ALA A 339 2.27 -3.26 -14.53
C ALA A 339 1.32 -3.28 -13.32
N ALA A 340 0.53 -4.34 -13.17
CA ALA A 340 -0.34 -4.56 -12.03
C ALA A 340 -0.39 -6.04 -11.65
N GLY A 341 -0.61 -6.36 -10.37
CA GLY A 341 -0.66 -7.73 -9.88
C GLY A 341 -2.06 -8.33 -10.00
N GLU A 342 -2.16 -9.61 -10.34
CA GLU A 342 -3.43 -10.34 -10.42
C GLU A 342 -4.14 -10.50 -9.05
N LEU A 343 -3.38 -10.38 -7.94
CA LEU A 343 -3.91 -10.40 -6.57
C LEU A 343 -4.27 -9.00 -6.04
N GLU A 344 -4.10 -7.95 -6.85
CA GLU A 344 -4.53 -6.61 -6.48
C GLU A 344 -6.05 -6.54 -6.29
N ASN A 345 -6.50 -5.56 -5.51
CA ASN A 345 -7.94 -5.32 -5.41
C ASN A 345 -8.54 -4.95 -6.78
N LYS A 346 -9.79 -5.37 -7.01
CA LYS A 346 -10.48 -5.16 -8.29
C LYS A 346 -10.49 -3.70 -8.78
N PRO A 347 -10.74 -2.68 -7.93
CA PRO A 347 -10.69 -1.28 -8.35
C PRO A 347 -9.34 -0.89 -8.96
N LEU A 348 -8.22 -1.25 -8.32
CA LEU A 348 -6.89 -0.93 -8.80
C LEU A 348 -6.58 -1.64 -10.11
N LEU A 349 -6.82 -2.95 -10.18
CA LEU A 349 -6.56 -3.76 -11.38
C LEU A 349 -7.39 -3.25 -12.56
N THR A 350 -8.69 -3.02 -12.36
CA THR A 350 -9.59 -2.50 -13.38
C THR A 350 -9.14 -1.13 -13.87
N ALA A 351 -8.75 -0.22 -12.97
CA ALA A 351 -8.33 1.12 -13.35
C ALA A 351 -7.03 1.12 -14.18
N ASN A 352 -6.05 0.24 -13.86
CA ASN A 352 -4.83 0.11 -14.67
C ASN A 352 -5.12 -0.46 -16.06
N ARG A 353 -6.05 -1.43 -16.19
CA ARG A 353 -6.55 -1.92 -17.47
C ARG A 353 -7.22 -0.82 -18.29
N CYS A 354 -8.08 -0.01 -17.65
CA CYS A 354 -8.75 1.13 -18.29
C CYS A 354 -7.74 2.20 -18.73
N LEU A 355 -6.76 2.54 -17.88
CA LEU A 355 -5.68 3.45 -18.25
C LEU A 355 -4.94 2.99 -19.50
N TYR A 356 -4.52 1.72 -19.55
CA TYR A 356 -3.86 1.15 -20.72
C TYR A 356 -4.74 1.24 -21.98
N LYS A 357 -6.02 0.83 -21.89
CA LYS A 357 -6.97 0.92 -23.01
C LYS A 357 -7.13 2.37 -23.51
N ALA A 358 -7.26 3.33 -22.60
CA ALA A 358 -7.39 4.75 -22.94
C ALA A 358 -6.15 5.29 -23.66
N LEU A 359 -4.96 5.00 -23.14
CA LEU A 359 -3.68 5.38 -23.76
C LEU A 359 -3.55 4.78 -25.16
N LYS A 360 -3.82 3.48 -25.31
CA LYS A 360 -3.73 2.79 -26.61
C LYS A 360 -4.76 3.31 -27.61
N GLY A 361 -5.99 3.59 -27.17
CA GLY A 361 -7.04 4.18 -27.99
C GLY A 361 -6.70 5.60 -28.50
N LYS A 362 -5.84 6.32 -27.79
CA LYS A 362 -5.28 7.63 -28.18
C LYS A 362 -3.93 7.54 -28.90
N GLY A 363 -3.46 6.35 -29.27
CA GLY A 363 -2.23 6.17 -30.04
C GLY A 363 -0.93 6.27 -29.25
N TYR A 364 -0.98 6.34 -27.90
CA TYR A 364 0.22 6.33 -27.08
C TYR A 364 0.98 5.01 -27.24
N LYS A 365 2.31 5.09 -27.31
CA LYS A 365 3.16 3.93 -27.14
C LYS A 365 3.01 3.46 -25.69
N SER A 366 2.42 2.28 -25.49
CA SER A 366 2.15 1.76 -24.16
C SER A 366 2.27 0.24 -24.11
N THR A 367 2.82 -0.26 -23.01
CA THR A 367 2.89 -1.68 -22.64
C THR A 367 2.14 -1.87 -21.34
N TYR A 368 1.36 -2.94 -21.26
CA TYR A 368 0.67 -3.35 -20.04
C TYR A 368 1.00 -4.80 -19.73
N GLU A 369 1.25 -5.09 -18.46
CA GLU A 369 1.58 -6.42 -17.99
C GLU A 369 0.85 -6.71 -16.67
N GLU A 370 0.27 -7.91 -16.54
CA GLU A 370 -0.22 -8.44 -15.27
C GLU A 370 0.74 -9.50 -14.77
N PHE A 371 1.13 -9.41 -13.49
CA PHE A 371 2.07 -10.34 -12.87
C PHE A 371 1.38 -11.17 -11.78
N GLN A 372 1.89 -12.37 -11.55
CA GLN A 372 1.34 -13.34 -10.58
C GLN A 372 1.73 -12.98 -9.14
N GLY A 373 1.19 -11.90 -8.66
CA GLY A 373 1.40 -11.35 -7.33
C GLY A 373 0.42 -10.22 -7.04
N GLY A 374 0.65 -9.49 -5.96
CA GLY A 374 -0.19 -8.39 -5.55
C GLY A 374 0.60 -7.09 -5.32
N HIS A 375 0.17 -6.29 -4.36
CA HIS A 375 0.74 -4.98 -4.03
C HIS A 375 2.05 -5.13 -3.25
N ASP A 376 3.11 -5.59 -3.94
CA ASP A 376 4.32 -6.13 -3.32
C ASP A 376 5.62 -5.54 -3.86
N SER A 377 6.53 -5.16 -2.96
CA SER A 377 7.88 -4.67 -3.31
C SER A 377 8.70 -5.70 -4.07
N VAL A 378 8.47 -7.00 -3.83
CA VAL A 378 9.14 -8.08 -4.56
C VAL A 378 8.86 -8.00 -6.05
N TRP A 379 7.60 -7.74 -6.42
CA TRP A 379 7.20 -7.58 -7.80
C TRP A 379 7.55 -6.21 -8.38
N TRP A 380 7.46 -5.14 -7.59
CA TRP A 380 7.85 -3.81 -8.08
C TRP A 380 9.32 -3.74 -8.45
N ARG A 381 10.21 -4.47 -7.73
CA ARG A 381 11.60 -4.58 -8.14
C ARG A 381 11.76 -5.28 -9.50
N GLU A 382 11.04 -6.39 -9.72
CA GLU A 382 11.06 -7.10 -11.00
C GLU A 382 10.49 -6.24 -12.12
N LYS A 383 9.40 -5.52 -11.88
CA LYS A 383 8.76 -4.65 -12.87
C LYS A 383 9.53 -3.35 -13.12
N LEU A 384 10.30 -2.86 -12.16
CA LEU A 384 11.29 -1.81 -12.39
C LEU A 384 12.32 -2.27 -13.41
N PHE A 385 12.86 -3.48 -13.23
CA PHE A 385 13.83 -4.08 -14.14
C PHE A 385 13.25 -4.24 -15.56
N ASP A 386 12.13 -4.92 -15.69
CA ASP A 386 11.48 -5.20 -16.99
C ASP A 386 11.04 -3.90 -17.69
N GLY A 387 10.47 -2.96 -16.93
CA GLY A 387 9.98 -1.68 -17.46
C GLY A 387 11.10 -0.77 -17.96
N LEU A 388 12.22 -0.69 -17.24
CA LEU A 388 13.37 0.10 -17.71
C LEU A 388 13.92 -0.44 -19.03
N ILE A 389 14.01 -1.76 -19.19
CA ILE A 389 14.40 -2.37 -20.46
C ILE A 389 13.39 -2.04 -21.57
N THR A 390 12.11 -2.27 -21.31
CA THR A 390 11.04 -2.07 -22.29
C THR A 390 10.96 -0.62 -22.78
N LEU A 391 11.13 0.36 -21.88
CA LEU A 391 11.07 1.78 -22.23
C LEU A 391 12.28 2.23 -23.09
N LYS A 392 13.43 1.56 -22.96
CA LYS A 392 14.68 1.93 -23.67
C LYS A 392 14.91 1.15 -24.96
N HIS A 393 14.30 -0.03 -25.12
CA HIS A 393 14.41 -0.79 -26.38
C HIS A 393 13.29 -0.40 -27.35
N THR A 394 13.65 0.20 -28.47
CA THR A 394 12.80 0.26 -29.67
C THR A 394 12.80 -1.11 -30.34
N LYS A 395 11.66 -1.54 -30.93
CA LYS A 395 11.39 -2.89 -31.50
C LYS A 395 12.46 -3.48 -32.47
N THR A 396 13.52 -2.78 -32.76
CA THR A 396 14.57 -3.22 -33.73
C THR A 396 15.57 -4.21 -33.13
N THR A 397 15.71 -4.31 -31.81
CA THR A 397 16.74 -5.11 -31.13
C THR A 397 16.23 -6.45 -30.58
N LEU A 398 14.93 -6.67 -30.51
CA LEU A 398 14.33 -7.86 -29.87
C LEU A 398 14.23 -9.12 -30.77
N LYS A 399 14.81 -9.10 -31.96
CA LYS A 399 14.76 -10.26 -32.89
C LYS A 399 15.70 -11.43 -32.56
N ASN A 400 16.61 -11.31 -31.60
CA ASN A 400 17.69 -12.31 -31.40
C ASN A 400 17.72 -13.05 -30.06
N GLU A 401 16.78 -12.81 -29.13
CA GLU A 401 16.72 -13.58 -27.86
C GLU A 401 15.35 -14.22 -27.65
N LYS A 402 15.13 -15.36 -28.31
CA LYS A 402 14.01 -16.27 -27.96
C LYS A 402 14.45 -17.13 -26.78
N GLY A 403 13.81 -16.95 -25.63
CA GLY A 403 14.01 -17.82 -24.48
C GLY A 403 13.37 -17.29 -23.21
N ASN A 404 12.10 -16.92 -23.24
CA ASN A 404 11.09 -16.98 -22.16
C ASN A 404 9.82 -16.34 -22.73
N GLU A 405 8.77 -17.14 -22.85
CA GLU A 405 7.49 -16.69 -23.39
C GLU A 405 6.82 -15.75 -22.39
N SER A 406 7.02 -14.45 -22.59
CA SER A 406 6.03 -13.46 -22.13
C SER A 406 4.79 -13.67 -23.02
N MET A 407 3.63 -13.80 -22.40
CA MET A 407 2.35 -13.92 -23.10
C MET A 407 2.26 -12.88 -24.21
N ASN A 408 2.01 -13.33 -25.45
CA ASN A 408 1.98 -12.46 -26.64
C ASN A 408 0.92 -11.36 -26.41
N GLN A 409 1.24 -10.11 -26.70
CA GLN A 409 0.36 -8.94 -26.53
C GLN A 409 -1.01 -9.16 -27.22
N ASP A 410 -1.03 -9.90 -28.34
CA ASP A 410 -2.25 -10.26 -29.05
C ASP A 410 -3.10 -11.32 -28.31
N GLU A 411 -2.47 -12.16 -27.49
CA GLU A 411 -3.14 -13.12 -26.60
C GLU A 411 -3.72 -12.41 -25.37
N LEU A 412 -3.02 -11.43 -24.83
CA LEU A 412 -3.51 -10.58 -23.75
C LEU A 412 -4.73 -9.77 -24.23
N ASP A 413 -4.68 -9.17 -25.41
CA ASP A 413 -5.81 -8.46 -26.03
C ASP A 413 -7.00 -9.39 -26.32
N LYS A 414 -6.76 -10.66 -26.67
CA LYS A 414 -7.80 -11.70 -26.83
C LYS A 414 -8.39 -12.15 -25.48
N ASN A 415 -7.56 -12.31 -24.46
CA ASN A 415 -8.00 -12.69 -23.12
C ASN A 415 -8.80 -11.57 -22.45
N LEU A 416 -8.41 -10.30 -22.64
CA LEU A 416 -9.18 -9.14 -22.19
C LEU A 416 -10.57 -9.08 -22.84
N LYS A 417 -10.68 -9.41 -24.15
CA LYS A 417 -11.98 -9.53 -24.85
C LYS A 417 -12.82 -10.72 -24.37
N LYS A 418 -12.20 -11.86 -24.06
CA LYS A 418 -12.92 -13.02 -23.49
C LYS A 418 -13.45 -12.74 -22.10
N GLN A 419 -12.72 -12.02 -21.26
CA GLN A 419 -13.17 -11.65 -19.92
C GLN A 419 -14.33 -10.64 -19.94
N GLU A 420 -14.44 -9.78 -20.95
CA GLU A 420 -15.61 -8.90 -21.13
C GLU A 420 -16.92 -9.67 -21.36
N ILE A 421 -16.84 -10.87 -21.95
CA ILE A 421 -18.00 -11.75 -22.20
C ILE A 421 -18.38 -12.56 -20.95
N LEU A 422 -17.40 -12.91 -20.10
CA LEU A 422 -17.61 -13.73 -18.89
C LEU A 422 -18.07 -12.93 -17.65
N VAL A 423 -17.97 -11.61 -17.66
CA VAL A 423 -18.37 -10.75 -16.53
C VAL A 423 -19.89 -10.68 -16.31
N LYS A 424 -20.69 -11.26 -17.21
CA LYS A 424 -22.17 -11.23 -17.08
C LYS A 424 -22.78 -12.30 -16.18
N ASP A 425 -22.09 -13.38 -15.83
CA ASP A 425 -22.76 -14.55 -15.20
C ASP A 425 -21.95 -15.36 -14.16
N GLU A 426 -20.99 -14.82 -13.42
CA GLU A 426 -20.36 -15.61 -12.37
C GLU A 426 -20.32 -14.89 -11.01
N LYS A 427 -20.88 -15.57 -9.99
CA LYS A 427 -20.62 -15.30 -8.56
C LYS A 427 -19.16 -15.65 -8.25
N VAL A 428 -18.24 -14.78 -8.62
CA VAL A 428 -16.84 -14.89 -8.25
C VAL A 428 -16.67 -14.34 -6.85
N TRP A 429 -16.06 -15.12 -5.96
CA TRP A 429 -15.59 -14.67 -4.66
C TRP A 429 -14.58 -13.55 -4.87
N SER A 430 -15.06 -12.32 -4.74
CA SER A 430 -14.22 -11.14 -4.86
C SER A 430 -13.78 -10.74 -3.47
N PHE A 431 -12.47 -10.76 -3.22
CA PHE A 431 -11.89 -10.00 -2.12
C PHE A 431 -12.09 -8.51 -2.44
N THR A 432 -13.18 -7.94 -1.96
CA THR A 432 -13.38 -6.51 -1.97
C THR A 432 -12.73 -5.96 -0.71
N TYR A 433 -11.84 -4.98 -0.86
CA TYR A 433 -11.54 -4.07 0.24
C TYR A 433 -12.86 -3.37 0.57
N GLU A 434 -13.54 -3.86 1.58
CA GLU A 434 -14.67 -3.15 2.18
C GLU A 434 -14.07 -2.21 3.22
N ASP A 435 -14.43 -0.94 3.14
CA ASP A 435 -14.12 -0.06 4.24
C ASP A 435 -14.77 -0.59 5.53
N HIS A 436 -14.19 -0.26 6.66
CA HIS A 436 -14.61 -0.76 7.97
C HIS A 436 -16.11 -0.54 8.23
N ILE A 437 -16.69 0.50 7.68
CA ILE A 437 -18.12 0.86 7.81
C ILE A 437 -18.98 -0.12 7.01
N SER A 438 -18.62 -0.42 5.78
CA SER A 438 -19.32 -1.41 4.94
C SER A 438 -19.30 -2.81 5.55
N SER A 439 -18.17 -3.20 6.17
CA SER A 439 -18.06 -4.48 6.89
C SER A 439 -18.99 -4.52 8.12
N ILE A 440 -19.05 -3.45 8.91
CA ILE A 440 -19.96 -3.34 10.06
C ILE A 440 -21.43 -3.39 9.62
N ILE A 441 -21.79 -2.70 8.56
CA ILE A 441 -23.15 -2.68 8.01
C ILE A 441 -23.54 -4.10 7.55
N LYS A 442 -22.68 -4.82 6.81
CA LYS A 442 -22.97 -6.20 6.39
C LYS A 442 -23.08 -7.19 7.55
N GLN A 443 -22.26 -7.03 8.60
CA GLN A 443 -22.38 -7.85 9.79
C GLN A 443 -23.71 -7.59 10.53
N ALA A 444 -24.11 -6.32 10.62
CA ALA A 444 -25.39 -5.94 11.20
C ALA A 444 -26.58 -6.45 10.37
N GLU A 445 -26.45 -6.44 9.05
CA GLU A 445 -27.42 -6.98 8.11
C GLU A 445 -27.56 -8.51 8.24
N LYS A 446 -26.43 -9.24 8.31
CA LYS A 446 -26.41 -10.70 8.59
C LYS A 446 -27.00 -11.07 9.94
N LYS A 447 -26.86 -10.20 10.96
CA LYS A 447 -27.46 -10.37 12.29
C LYS A 447 -28.93 -9.95 12.35
N GLY A 448 -29.51 -9.51 11.24
CA GLY A 448 -30.91 -9.09 11.14
C GLY A 448 -31.23 -7.76 11.84
N VAL A 449 -30.20 -6.97 12.20
CA VAL A 449 -30.37 -5.69 12.92
C VAL A 449 -31.25 -4.70 12.13
N PHE A 450 -31.32 -4.85 10.81
CA PHE A 450 -32.12 -4.00 9.93
C PHE A 450 -33.47 -4.60 9.52
N ASN A 451 -33.85 -5.78 10.05
CA ASN A 451 -35.08 -6.46 9.62
C ASN A 451 -36.36 -5.74 10.06
N ASP A 452 -36.33 -5.09 11.22
CA ASP A 452 -37.49 -4.43 11.85
C ASP A 452 -37.28 -2.95 12.08
N LEU A 453 -36.61 -2.24 11.18
CA LEU A 453 -36.41 -0.81 11.31
C LEU A 453 -37.73 -0.04 11.26
N PRO A 454 -38.01 0.85 12.23
CA PRO A 454 -39.17 1.73 12.17
C PRO A 454 -39.14 2.58 10.89
N GLY A 455 -40.18 2.45 10.06
CA GLY A 455 -40.27 3.19 8.79
C GLY A 455 -39.90 2.41 7.56
N LYS A 456 -39.58 1.12 7.63
CA LYS A 456 -39.31 0.25 6.47
C LYS A 456 -40.44 0.36 5.42
N GLY A 457 -40.08 0.71 4.19
CA GLY A 457 -41.03 0.87 3.07
C GLY A 457 -41.73 2.23 3.02
N LYS A 458 -41.46 3.17 3.91
CA LYS A 458 -41.97 4.55 3.83
C LYS A 458 -40.90 5.50 3.27
N PRO A 459 -41.28 6.52 2.47
CA PRO A 459 -40.33 7.54 2.02
C PRO A 459 -39.63 8.20 3.22
N LEU A 460 -38.31 8.30 3.20
CA LEU A 460 -37.56 9.09 4.19
C LEU A 460 -37.88 10.57 4.00
N ASN A 461 -38.54 11.15 4.98
CA ASN A 461 -38.66 12.61 5.07
C ASN A 461 -37.33 13.15 5.56
N LEU A 462 -36.45 13.52 4.63
CA LEU A 462 -35.20 14.21 4.92
C LEU A 462 -35.52 15.67 5.16
N ASP A 463 -35.50 16.09 6.43
CA ASP A 463 -35.62 17.51 6.77
C ASP A 463 -34.60 18.33 6.01
N LYS A 464 -35.03 19.48 5.46
CA LYS A 464 -34.19 20.41 4.69
C LYS A 464 -33.00 20.99 5.47
N GLU A 465 -32.87 20.70 6.75
CA GLU A 465 -31.73 21.07 7.60
C GLU A 465 -30.51 20.12 7.52
N LEU A 466 -30.56 19.09 6.67
CA LEU A 466 -29.42 18.25 6.36
C LEU A 466 -28.54 18.92 5.28
N SER A 467 -28.14 20.15 5.51
CA SER A 467 -26.90 20.64 4.91
C SER A 467 -25.79 19.76 5.45
N TYR A 468 -25.09 19.05 4.54
CA TYR A 468 -24.01 18.12 4.86
C TYR A 468 -22.97 18.81 5.75
N ASN A 469 -22.92 18.43 7.01
CA ASN A 469 -21.88 18.81 7.94
C ASN A 469 -21.19 17.51 8.40
N PRO A 470 -19.98 17.22 7.86
CA PRO A 470 -19.23 16.01 8.17
C PRO A 470 -19.00 15.81 9.66
N GLU A 471 -18.77 16.89 10.41
CA GLU A 471 -18.57 16.83 11.86
C GLU A 471 -19.84 16.38 12.60
N LYS A 472 -21.00 16.97 12.26
CA LYS A 472 -22.28 16.54 12.87
C LYS A 472 -22.58 15.06 12.60
N GLN A 473 -22.26 14.58 11.41
CA GLN A 473 -22.49 13.19 11.03
C GLN A 473 -21.52 12.25 11.75
N LEU A 474 -20.25 12.62 11.87
CA LEU A 474 -19.26 11.89 12.66
C LEU A 474 -19.70 11.79 14.14
N TYR A 475 -20.08 12.89 14.75
CA TYR A 475 -20.55 12.89 16.15
C TYR A 475 -21.83 12.08 16.36
N ARG A 476 -22.74 12.07 15.39
CA ARG A 476 -23.95 11.24 15.44
C ARG A 476 -23.60 9.75 15.37
N THR A 477 -22.67 9.39 14.52
CA THR A 477 -22.16 8.01 14.37
C THR A 477 -21.43 7.55 15.63
N LEU A 478 -20.54 8.38 16.19
CA LEU A 478 -19.81 8.07 17.42
C LEU A 478 -20.77 7.94 18.62
N LYS A 479 -21.76 8.83 18.72
CA LYS A 479 -22.80 8.77 19.77
C LYS A 479 -23.63 7.49 19.69
N ASN A 480 -24.02 7.08 18.49
CA ASN A 480 -24.83 5.89 18.27
C ASN A 480 -24.06 4.58 18.54
N ASN A 481 -22.73 4.61 18.44
CA ASN A 481 -21.86 3.48 18.75
C ASN A 481 -21.27 3.52 20.17
N HIS A 482 -21.77 4.41 21.04
CA HIS A 482 -21.30 4.59 22.42
C HIS A 482 -19.80 4.92 22.53
N VAL A 483 -19.17 5.42 21.46
CA VAL A 483 -17.80 5.91 21.44
C VAL A 483 -17.83 7.41 21.70
N LEU A 484 -17.43 7.83 22.89
CA LEU A 484 -17.28 9.26 23.21
C LEU A 484 -15.86 9.71 22.92
N PRO A 485 -15.65 10.70 22.02
CA PRO A 485 -14.35 11.33 21.88
C PRO A 485 -13.82 11.86 23.22
N LYS A 486 -12.52 11.70 23.48
CA LYS A 486 -11.89 12.06 24.76
C LYS A 486 -12.15 13.50 25.19
N TRP A 487 -12.30 14.43 24.26
CA TRP A 487 -12.65 15.82 24.57
C TRP A 487 -14.10 15.97 25.10
N ILE A 488 -15.05 15.10 24.71
CA ILE A 488 -16.42 15.09 25.27
C ILE A 488 -16.40 14.60 26.71
N GLU A 489 -15.57 13.59 27.02
CA GLU A 489 -15.39 13.12 28.41
C GLU A 489 -14.81 14.22 29.28
N LEU A 490 -13.71 14.85 28.81
CA LEU A 490 -13.10 16.00 29.48
C LEU A 490 -14.09 17.17 29.63
N SER A 491 -14.94 17.41 28.62
CA SER A 491 -15.98 18.43 28.70
C SER A 491 -16.95 18.17 29.87
N LYS A 492 -17.42 16.93 30.00
CA LYS A 492 -18.32 16.54 31.09
C LYS A 492 -17.65 16.66 32.48
N GLU A 493 -16.39 16.21 32.58
CA GLU A 493 -15.63 16.35 33.83
C GLU A 493 -15.45 17.83 34.22
N ILE A 494 -15.16 18.70 33.25
CA ILE A 494 -15.04 20.15 33.49
C ILE A 494 -16.37 20.72 33.95
N ASP A 495 -17.48 20.29 33.37
CA ASP A 495 -18.80 20.81 33.76
C ASP A 495 -19.19 20.37 35.17
N VAL A 496 -18.93 19.10 35.55
CA VAL A 496 -19.10 18.61 36.92
C VAL A 496 -18.25 19.41 37.92
N LEU A 497 -16.97 19.62 37.62
CA LEU A 497 -16.06 20.39 38.50
C LEU A 497 -16.50 21.85 38.64
N LYS A 498 -17.08 22.45 37.59
CA LYS A 498 -17.65 23.80 37.64
C LYS A 498 -18.89 23.88 38.54
N GLU A 499 -19.75 22.85 38.56
CA GLU A 499 -20.89 22.79 39.49
C GLU A 499 -20.40 22.62 40.93
N THR A 500 -19.44 21.72 41.18
CA THR A 500 -18.81 21.58 42.50
C THR A 500 -18.20 22.90 42.99
N LEU A 501 -17.55 23.65 42.08
CA LEU A 501 -17.00 24.98 42.45
C LEU A 501 -18.07 25.97 42.87
N LYS A 502 -19.28 25.96 42.29
CA LYS A 502 -20.39 26.84 42.69
C LYS A 502 -20.88 26.54 44.10
N GLU A 503 -20.79 25.30 44.54
CA GLU A 503 -21.24 24.84 45.85
C GLU A 503 -20.15 24.98 46.94
N THR A 504 -18.90 25.25 46.56
CA THR A 504 -17.74 25.33 47.46
C THR A 504 -17.68 26.70 48.14
N THR A 505 -17.78 26.71 49.47
CA THR A 505 -17.71 27.92 50.30
C THR A 505 -16.30 28.16 50.85
N ASN A 506 -15.40 27.18 50.79
CA ASN A 506 -14.01 27.27 51.31
C ASN A 506 -13.11 27.86 50.24
N SER A 507 -12.51 29.03 50.55
CA SER A 507 -11.63 29.77 49.60
C SER A 507 -10.40 28.96 49.13
N ALA A 508 -9.76 28.18 50.00
CA ALA A 508 -8.60 27.37 49.64
C ALA A 508 -8.98 26.19 48.71
N GLU A 509 -10.14 25.57 48.95
CA GLU A 509 -10.67 24.48 48.12
C GLU A 509 -11.13 25.03 46.76
N ALA A 510 -11.81 26.18 46.74
CA ALA A 510 -12.20 26.86 45.51
C ALA A 510 -10.99 27.19 44.60
N ALA A 511 -9.89 27.72 45.19
CA ALA A 511 -8.68 28.01 44.46
C ALA A 511 -8.03 26.74 43.84
N ASN A 512 -8.04 25.61 44.54
CA ASN A 512 -7.56 24.33 44.02
C ASN A 512 -8.44 23.80 42.90
N LEU A 513 -9.78 23.88 43.05
CA LEU A 513 -10.74 23.49 42.00
C LEU A 513 -10.56 24.32 40.73
N ILE A 514 -10.37 25.64 40.83
CA ILE A 514 -10.10 26.54 39.71
C ILE A 514 -8.82 26.11 38.96
N ARG A 515 -7.76 25.76 39.68
CA ARG A 515 -6.51 25.26 39.08
C ARG A 515 -6.74 23.96 38.31
N ILE A 516 -7.48 23.01 38.88
CA ILE A 516 -7.82 21.73 38.24
C ILE A 516 -8.67 21.96 36.99
N ILE A 517 -9.72 22.78 37.11
CA ILE A 517 -10.59 23.12 35.97
C ILE A 517 -9.79 23.75 34.83
N ASN A 518 -8.95 24.74 35.14
CA ASN A 518 -8.17 25.43 34.10
C ASN A 518 -7.11 24.54 33.44
N LYS A 519 -6.56 23.56 34.14
CA LYS A 519 -5.70 22.53 33.56
C LYS A 519 -6.49 21.66 32.58
N LYS A 520 -7.65 21.14 33.01
CA LYS A 520 -8.52 20.31 32.14
C LYS A 520 -9.09 21.09 30.96
N VAL A 521 -9.39 22.37 31.10
CA VAL A 521 -9.78 23.26 29.99
C VAL A 521 -8.66 23.38 28.96
N SER A 522 -7.41 23.48 29.42
CA SER A 522 -6.26 23.52 28.50
C SER A 522 -6.09 22.20 27.74
N GLU A 523 -6.19 21.06 28.43
CA GLU A 523 -6.13 19.72 27.81
C GLU A 523 -7.30 19.51 26.82
N HIS A 524 -8.52 19.91 27.21
CA HIS A 524 -9.69 19.85 26.35
C HIS A 524 -9.53 20.67 25.05
N ASN A 525 -9.05 21.93 25.18
CA ASN A 525 -8.91 22.84 24.05
C ASN A 525 -7.80 22.46 23.07
N LEU A 526 -6.86 21.59 23.46
CA LEU A 526 -5.85 21.02 22.56
C LEU A 526 -6.41 19.95 21.61
N ILE A 527 -7.50 19.28 22.02
CA ILE A 527 -8.02 18.12 21.27
C ILE A 527 -9.47 18.28 20.80
N CYS A 528 -10.13 19.37 21.16
CA CYS A 528 -11.51 19.65 20.72
C CYS A 528 -11.53 20.50 19.45
N PRO A 529 -12.61 20.43 18.64
CA PRO A 529 -12.83 21.37 17.54
C PRO A 529 -12.88 22.83 18.02
N PRO A 530 -12.48 23.80 17.16
CA PRO A 530 -12.53 25.22 17.54
C PRO A 530 -13.88 25.71 18.07
N SER A 531 -14.98 25.18 17.54
CA SER A 531 -16.36 25.48 17.96
C SER A 531 -16.72 24.96 19.35
N ALA A 532 -15.95 24.02 19.90
CA ALA A 532 -16.20 23.38 21.19
C ALA A 532 -15.25 23.87 22.31
N GLN A 533 -14.37 24.82 22.03
CA GLN A 533 -13.41 25.33 23.01
C GLN A 533 -14.11 25.97 24.21
N LYS A 534 -13.59 25.69 25.40
CA LYS A 534 -14.09 26.20 26.67
C LYS A 534 -13.19 27.33 27.21
N THR A 535 -13.82 28.29 27.87
CA THR A 535 -13.11 29.39 28.55
C THR A 535 -12.61 28.97 29.93
N ARG A 536 -11.44 29.46 30.29
CA ARG A 536 -10.89 29.31 31.66
C ARG A 536 -11.74 30.05 32.67
N VAL A 537 -11.79 29.52 33.89
CA VAL A 537 -12.41 30.19 35.04
C VAL A 537 -11.44 31.26 35.56
N LYS A 538 -11.94 32.48 35.77
CA LYS A 538 -11.14 33.57 36.32
C LYS A 538 -10.95 33.40 37.84
N THR A 539 -9.85 33.86 38.36
CA THR A 539 -9.47 33.77 39.78
C THR A 539 -9.93 35.01 40.59
N ASP A 540 -11.02 35.63 40.18
CA ASP A 540 -11.51 36.81 40.89
C ASP A 540 -12.28 36.35 42.16
N PHE A 541 -11.53 36.14 43.25
CA PHE A 541 -12.05 36.12 44.62
C PHE A 541 -11.22 37.08 45.49
#